data_8cda8388bf729383563bcabe3b8ba3fb
#
_entry.id   8cda8388bf729383563bcabe3b8ba3fb
#
_cell.length_a   1.000
_cell.length_b   1.000
_cell.length_c   1.000
_cell.angle_alpha   90.00
_cell.angle_beta   90.00
_cell.angle_gamma   90.00
#
_symmetry.space_group_name_H-M   'P 1'
#
loop_
_entity.id
_entity.type
_entity.pdbx_description
1 polymer ?
#
loop_
_entity_poly.entity_id
_entity_poly.type
_entity_poly.pdbx_seq_one_letter_code
_entity_poly.pdbx_strand_id
1 'polypeptide(L)'
;MEARIFKGDVMKIIISPAKKMRVDNDTFVPSSKPEFLDRTLQIKEALCKMDLPALQKLWECNDEIASLNFKRLQNMNLERNLTPAVFAYDGLQYQHIAPNVLEENALKYLQEHLRILSGF
;
A
#
# COMPACT_ATOMS: atom_id res chain seq x y z
N MET A 1 0.57 9.86 24.19
CA MET A 1 0.56 8.72 23.36
C MET A 1 1.49 7.61 23.81
N GLU A 2 2.44 7.99 24.24
CA GLU A 2 3.55 7.37 24.75
C GLU A 2 3.27 6.41 25.89
N ALA A 3 2.46 6.80 26.83
CA ALA A 3 2.05 5.93 27.92
C ALA A 3 1.34 4.66 27.45
N ARG A 4 0.67 4.75 26.31
CA ARG A 4 -0.03 3.61 25.74
C ARG A 4 0.93 2.56 25.20
N ILE A 5 2.08 2.99 24.69
CA ILE A 5 3.11 2.08 24.19
C ILE A 5 3.68 1.24 25.32
N PHE A 6 3.79 1.81 26.50
CA PHE A 6 4.38 1.14 27.64
C PHE A 6 3.43 0.35 28.53
N LYS A 7 2.16 0.25 28.15
CA LYS A 7 1.18 -0.55 28.88
C LYS A 7 1.12 -2.02 28.45
N GLY A 8 2.23 -2.55 27.97
CA GLY A 8 2.29 -3.93 27.53
C GLY A 8 1.38 -4.21 26.36
N ASP A 9 1.10 -3.18 25.61
CA ASP A 9 0.21 -3.29 24.50
C ASP A 9 0.87 -4.04 23.36
N VAL A 10 0.37 -3.95 22.27
CA VAL A 10 0.57 -4.73 21.10
C VAL A 10 1.97 -4.55 20.52
N MET A 11 2.69 -5.63 20.38
CA MET A 11 3.91 -5.67 19.59
C MET A 11 3.58 -5.32 18.13
N LYS A 12 4.38 -4.46 17.51
CA LYS A 12 4.24 -4.13 16.09
C LYS A 12 5.33 -4.82 15.28
N ILE A 13 4.93 -5.37 14.14
CA ILE A 13 5.83 -5.97 13.17
C ILE A 13 5.86 -5.04 11.96
N ILE A 14 7.05 -4.56 11.60
CA ILE A 14 7.23 -3.61 10.51
C ILE A 14 7.87 -4.35 9.34
N ILE A 15 7.28 -4.23 8.16
CA ILE A 15 7.78 -4.82 6.93
C ILE A 15 7.82 -3.79 5.80
N SER A 16 8.61 -4.09 4.77
CA SER A 16 8.70 -3.26 3.57
C SER A 16 7.59 -3.60 2.58
N PRO A 17 7.24 -2.67 1.68
CA PRO A 17 6.34 -2.97 0.57
C PRO A 17 7.03 -3.85 -0.49
N ALA A 18 6.27 -4.34 -1.46
CA ALA A 18 6.79 -5.02 -2.63
C ALA A 18 6.73 -4.08 -3.85
N LYS A 19 7.56 -4.37 -4.86
CA LYS A 19 7.53 -3.60 -6.12
C LYS A 19 6.33 -3.90 -6.98
N LYS A 20 5.84 -5.13 -6.93
CA LYS A 20 4.66 -5.56 -7.68
C LYS A 20 3.42 -5.46 -6.82
N MET A 21 2.33 -5.10 -7.45
CA MET A 21 1.02 -5.03 -6.80
C MET A 21 -0.04 -5.65 -7.70
N ARG A 22 -1.07 -6.19 -7.07
CA ARG A 22 -2.26 -6.68 -7.74
C ARG A 22 -3.51 -6.02 -7.18
N VAL A 23 -4.59 -6.08 -7.93
CA VAL A 23 -5.87 -5.50 -7.55
C VAL A 23 -6.83 -6.64 -7.19
N ASP A 24 -7.42 -6.53 -6.02
CA ASP A 24 -8.53 -7.39 -5.59
C ASP A 24 -9.51 -6.52 -4.80
N ASN A 25 -10.52 -6.04 -5.49
CA ASN A 25 -11.52 -5.15 -4.91
C ASN A 25 -12.74 -5.90 -4.37
N ASP A 26 -12.87 -7.17 -4.69
CA ASP A 26 -14.12 -7.91 -4.51
C ASP A 26 -14.08 -8.89 -3.34
N THR A 27 -12.92 -9.45 -3.05
CA THR A 27 -12.79 -10.53 -2.05
C THR A 27 -12.74 -9.98 -0.63
N PHE A 28 -12.00 -8.90 -0.42
CA PHE A 28 -11.79 -8.33 0.91
C PHE A 28 -12.00 -6.82 0.90
N VAL A 29 -12.57 -6.32 1.98
CA VAL A 29 -12.80 -4.89 2.20
C VAL A 29 -11.78 -4.37 3.19
N PRO A 30 -11.08 -3.25 2.88
CA PRO A 30 -10.18 -2.63 3.85
C PRO A 30 -10.94 -2.20 5.10
N SER A 31 -10.38 -2.52 6.28
CA SER A 31 -10.99 -2.18 7.56
C SER A 31 -10.51 -0.84 8.12
N SER A 32 -9.44 -0.29 7.57
CA SER A 32 -8.89 1.01 7.97
C SER A 32 -8.21 1.70 6.79
N LYS A 33 -7.96 2.99 6.95
CA LYS A 33 -7.22 3.79 5.97
C LYS A 33 -5.75 3.86 6.35
N PRO A 34 -4.85 4.10 5.37
CA PRO A 34 -3.45 4.39 5.66
C PRO A 34 -3.31 5.58 6.62
N GLU A 35 -2.38 5.48 7.55
CA GLU A 35 -2.20 6.48 8.60
C GLU A 35 -1.81 7.86 8.06
N PHE A 36 -1.01 7.89 6.99
CA PHE A 36 -0.52 9.13 6.39
C PHE A 36 -1.20 9.47 5.06
N LEU A 37 -2.48 9.18 4.94
CA LEU A 37 -3.24 9.37 3.70
C LEU A 37 -3.16 10.83 3.19
N ASP A 38 -3.18 11.81 4.08
CA ASP A 38 -3.08 13.23 3.70
C ASP A 38 -1.74 13.53 3.01
N ARG A 39 -0.67 12.92 3.48
CA ARG A 39 0.65 13.04 2.85
C ARG A 39 0.68 12.37 1.49
N THR A 40 0.07 11.21 1.39
CA THR A 40 -0.07 10.48 0.12
C THR A 40 -0.84 11.30 -0.91
N LEU A 41 -1.91 11.98 -0.50
CA LEU A 41 -2.65 12.90 -1.37
C LEU A 41 -1.78 14.02 -1.90
N GLN A 42 -0.97 14.64 -1.05
CA GLN A 42 -0.03 15.69 -1.46
C GLN A 42 0.97 15.19 -2.49
N ILE A 43 1.52 13.98 -2.28
CA ILE A 43 2.44 13.34 -3.23
C ILE A 43 1.73 13.07 -4.56
N LYS A 44 0.53 12.50 -4.51
CA LYS A 44 -0.28 12.23 -5.70
C LYS A 44 -0.52 13.51 -6.50
N GLU A 45 -0.93 14.58 -5.85
CA GLU A 45 -1.17 15.86 -6.51
C GLU A 45 0.08 16.41 -7.17
N ALA A 46 1.22 16.33 -6.49
CA ALA A 46 2.50 16.77 -7.05
C ALA A 46 2.89 15.95 -8.29
N LEU A 47 2.72 14.64 -8.24
CA LEU A 47 3.01 13.75 -9.38
C LEU A 47 2.07 14.00 -10.55
N CYS A 48 0.80 14.24 -10.28
CA CYS A 48 -0.20 14.52 -11.33
C CYS A 48 0.05 15.83 -12.10
N LYS A 49 0.80 16.74 -11.52
CA LYS A 49 1.21 17.99 -12.18
C LYS A 49 2.41 17.81 -13.12
N MET A 50 3.08 16.69 -13.06
CA MET A 50 4.24 16.39 -13.89
C MET A 50 3.80 15.75 -15.22
N ASP A 51 4.51 16.08 -16.30
CA ASP A 51 4.29 15.42 -17.58
C ASP A 51 4.97 14.04 -17.64
N LEU A 52 4.65 13.27 -18.69
CA LEU A 52 5.18 11.92 -18.84
C LEU A 52 6.72 11.88 -18.90
N PRO A 53 7.42 12.75 -19.66
CA PRO A 53 8.87 12.73 -19.67
C PRO A 53 9.50 12.99 -18.30
N ALA A 54 8.94 13.92 -17.53
CA ALA A 54 9.42 14.24 -16.20
C ALA A 54 9.21 13.06 -15.23
N LEU A 55 8.06 12.41 -15.29
CA LEU A 55 7.76 11.24 -14.48
C LEU A 55 8.63 10.05 -14.86
N GLN A 56 8.87 9.84 -16.16
CA GLN A 56 9.74 8.76 -16.62
C GLN A 56 11.16 8.93 -16.09
N LYS A 57 11.67 10.15 -16.09
CA LYS A 57 12.98 10.47 -15.51
C LYS A 57 13.01 10.23 -14.01
N LEU A 58 11.95 10.64 -13.31
CA LEU A 58 11.85 10.45 -11.87
C LEU A 58 11.79 8.96 -11.50
N TRP A 59 11.06 8.17 -12.28
CA TRP A 59 10.90 6.73 -12.04
C TRP A 59 12.05 5.88 -12.56
N GLU A 60 12.93 6.44 -13.38
CA GLU A 60 14.07 5.73 -13.99
C GLU A 60 13.64 4.44 -14.68
N CYS A 61 12.64 4.51 -15.55
CA CYS A 61 12.07 3.35 -16.22
C CYS A 61 11.97 3.54 -17.73
N ASN A 62 11.67 2.46 -18.45
CA ASN A 62 11.48 2.49 -19.89
C ASN A 62 10.14 3.10 -20.29
N ASP A 63 9.94 3.34 -21.58
CA ASP A 63 8.73 3.99 -22.11
C ASP A 63 7.45 3.23 -21.79
N GLU A 64 7.49 1.91 -21.89
CA GLU A 64 6.33 1.06 -21.64
C GLU A 64 5.86 1.15 -20.17
N ILE A 65 6.80 1.04 -19.25
CA ILE A 65 6.51 1.13 -17.80
C ILE A 65 6.06 2.54 -17.45
N ALA A 66 6.72 3.57 -18.01
CA ALA A 66 6.35 4.95 -17.77
C ALA A 66 4.92 5.25 -18.23
N SER A 67 4.56 4.81 -19.43
CA SER A 67 3.21 5.00 -19.98
C SER A 67 2.14 4.28 -19.15
N LEU A 68 2.43 3.07 -18.73
CA LEU A 68 1.52 2.28 -17.90
C LEU A 68 1.28 2.96 -16.55
N ASN A 69 2.34 3.37 -15.89
CA ASN A 69 2.25 4.00 -14.57
C ASN A 69 1.66 5.41 -14.64
N PHE A 70 1.88 6.12 -15.73
CA PHE A 70 1.23 7.41 -15.98
C PHE A 70 -0.29 7.27 -16.02
N LYS A 71 -0.79 6.27 -16.75
CA LYS A 71 -2.23 5.98 -16.79
C LYS A 71 -2.77 5.58 -15.42
N ARG A 72 -2.03 4.73 -14.70
CA ARG A 72 -2.40 4.33 -13.35
C ARG A 72 -2.50 5.52 -12.41
N LEU A 73 -1.54 6.43 -12.48
CA LEU A 73 -1.53 7.64 -11.65
C LEU A 73 -2.74 8.54 -11.94
N GLN A 74 -3.07 8.75 -13.23
CA GLN A 74 -4.20 9.58 -13.62
C GLN A 74 -5.55 8.99 -13.16
N ASN A 75 -5.65 7.67 -13.13
CA ASN A 75 -6.88 6.97 -12.73
C ASN A 75 -6.89 6.57 -11.25
N MET A 76 -5.84 6.87 -10.52
CA MET A 76 -5.72 6.49 -9.12
C MET A 76 -6.79 7.17 -8.25
N ASN A 77 -7.54 6.37 -7.52
CA ASN A 77 -8.49 6.84 -6.52
C ASN A 77 -8.11 6.24 -5.16
N LEU A 78 -7.86 7.09 -4.18
CA LEU A 78 -7.44 6.67 -2.85
C LEU A 78 -8.62 6.37 -1.91
N GLU A 79 -9.84 6.49 -2.40
CA GLU A 79 -11.05 6.29 -1.58
C GLU A 79 -11.97 5.17 -2.09
N ARG A 80 -11.83 4.75 -3.34
CA ARG A 80 -12.69 3.76 -3.98
C ARG A 80 -11.89 2.62 -4.59
N ASN A 81 -12.54 1.46 -4.67
CA ASN A 81 -11.96 0.26 -5.28
C ASN A 81 -10.62 -0.10 -4.65
N LEU A 82 -10.57 -0.03 -3.34
CA LEU A 82 -9.35 -0.26 -2.58
C LEU A 82 -9.12 -1.75 -2.36
N THR A 83 -7.86 -2.15 -2.46
CA THR A 83 -7.41 -3.48 -2.07
C THR A 83 -6.66 -3.36 -0.75
N PRO A 84 -6.98 -4.19 0.28
CA PRO A 84 -6.19 -4.18 1.50
C PRO A 84 -4.71 -4.43 1.19
N ALA A 85 -3.82 -3.69 1.83
CA ALA A 85 -2.40 -3.66 1.47
C ALA A 85 -1.74 -5.05 1.50
N VAL A 86 -2.06 -5.87 2.50
CA VAL A 86 -1.48 -7.21 2.62
C VAL A 86 -1.89 -8.13 1.46
N PHE A 87 -3.01 -7.87 0.80
CA PHE A 87 -3.47 -8.58 -0.39
C PHE A 87 -2.98 -7.93 -1.68
N ALA A 88 -2.67 -6.63 -1.64
CA ALA A 88 -2.25 -5.88 -2.82
C ALA A 88 -0.79 -6.13 -3.19
N TYR A 89 0.09 -6.17 -2.20
CA TYR A 89 1.50 -6.39 -2.48
C TYR A 89 1.79 -7.82 -2.92
N ASP A 90 2.51 -7.94 -4.02
CA ASP A 90 2.90 -9.22 -4.60
C ASP A 90 4.43 -9.34 -4.58
N GLY A 91 4.93 -10.11 -3.67
CA GLY A 91 6.35 -10.36 -3.46
C GLY A 91 6.55 -11.55 -2.55
N LEU A 92 7.80 -12.05 -2.46
CA LEU A 92 8.12 -13.26 -1.74
C LEU A 92 7.66 -13.23 -0.27
N GLN A 93 7.89 -12.11 0.40
CA GLN A 93 7.48 -11.91 1.79
C GLN A 93 5.96 -12.06 1.95
N TYR A 94 5.19 -11.48 1.05
CA TYR A 94 3.72 -11.53 1.08
C TYR A 94 3.19 -12.90 0.66
N GLN A 95 3.87 -13.59 -0.23
CA GLN A 95 3.55 -14.98 -0.57
C GLN A 95 3.70 -15.90 0.64
N HIS A 96 4.71 -15.69 1.47
CA HIS A 96 4.91 -16.46 2.69
C HIS A 96 3.90 -16.12 3.79
N ILE A 97 3.42 -14.89 3.87
CA ILE A 97 2.30 -14.54 4.75
C ILE A 97 1.04 -15.28 4.33
N ALA A 98 0.85 -15.45 3.02
CA ALA A 98 -0.28 -16.14 2.41
C ALA A 98 -1.64 -15.66 2.98
N PRO A 99 -1.96 -14.35 2.89
CA PRO A 99 -3.16 -13.80 3.53
C PRO A 99 -4.46 -14.42 3.00
N ASN A 100 -4.46 -14.92 1.77
CA ASN A 100 -5.64 -15.51 1.13
C ASN A 100 -6.12 -16.80 1.81
N VAL A 101 -5.25 -17.47 2.57
CA VAL A 101 -5.58 -18.73 3.26
C VAL A 101 -5.68 -18.56 4.77
N LEU A 102 -5.58 -17.35 5.27
CA LEU A 102 -5.70 -17.07 6.70
C LEU A 102 -7.16 -16.98 7.12
N GLU A 103 -7.45 -17.50 8.29
CA GLU A 103 -8.74 -17.35 8.93
C GLU A 103 -8.94 -15.92 9.46
N GLU A 104 -10.19 -15.58 9.78
CA GLU A 104 -10.56 -14.24 10.25
C GLU A 104 -9.74 -13.79 11.46
N ASN A 105 -9.52 -14.67 12.42
CA ASN A 105 -8.73 -14.33 13.61
C ASN A 105 -7.29 -13.99 13.27
N ALA A 106 -6.69 -14.71 12.32
CA ALA A 106 -5.33 -14.45 11.87
C ALA A 106 -5.24 -13.13 11.12
N LEU A 107 -6.21 -12.82 10.28
CA LEU A 107 -6.28 -11.53 9.58
C LEU A 107 -6.45 -10.37 10.56
N LYS A 108 -7.25 -10.55 11.58
CA LYS A 108 -7.41 -9.57 12.65
C LYS A 108 -6.10 -9.34 13.41
N TYR A 109 -5.36 -10.41 13.67
CA TYR A 109 -4.03 -10.32 14.26
C TYR A 109 -3.08 -9.49 13.40
N LEU A 110 -3.07 -9.73 12.08
CA LEU A 110 -2.28 -8.92 11.15
C LEU A 110 -2.68 -7.45 11.19
N GLN A 111 -3.96 -7.15 11.22
CA GLN A 111 -4.48 -5.79 11.30
C GLN A 111 -3.97 -5.04 12.55
N GLU A 112 -3.89 -5.73 13.66
CA GLU A 112 -3.44 -5.15 14.93
C GLU A 112 -1.92 -5.02 15.03
N HIS A 113 -1.17 -5.96 14.46
CA HIS A 113 0.28 -6.08 14.68
C HIS A 113 1.14 -5.70 13.49
N LEU A 114 0.67 -5.91 12.27
CA LEU A 114 1.47 -5.67 11.06
C LEU A 114 1.38 -4.22 10.61
N ARG A 115 2.52 -3.64 10.28
CA ARG A 115 2.62 -2.30 9.66
C ARG A 115 3.54 -2.37 8.45
N ILE A 116 3.05 -1.86 7.33
CA ILE A 116 3.80 -1.79 6.09
C ILE A 116 4.27 -0.35 5.92
N LEU A 117 5.58 -0.14 5.88
CA LEU A 117 6.15 1.19 5.69
C LEU A 117 6.45 1.42 4.22
N SER A 118 5.71 2.33 3.63
CA SER A 118 5.87 2.75 2.24
C SER A 118 6.13 4.25 2.16
N GLY A 119 6.91 4.67 1.17
CA GLY A 119 7.15 6.08 0.90
C GLY A 119 5.96 6.79 0.22
N PHE A 120 4.93 6.04 -0.13
CA PHE A 120 3.74 6.59 -0.81
C PHE A 120 2.43 6.32 -0.09
#